data_9c28bc073d048c8c2fee2173811d7b62
#
_entry.id   9c28bc073d048c8c2fee2173811d7b62
#
_cell.length_a   1.000
_cell.length_b   1.000
_cell.length_c   1.000
_cell.angle_alpha   90.00
_cell.angle_beta   90.00
_cell.angle_gamma   90.00
#
_symmetry.space_group_name_H-M   'P 1'
#
loop_
_entity.id
_entity.type
_entity.pdbx_description
1 polymer ?
#
loop_
_entity_poly.entity_id
_entity_poly.type
_entity_poly.pdbx_seq_one_letter_code
_entity_poly.pdbx_strand_id
1 'polypeptide(L)'
;MKENHKVINQYFAAISEHFFKATTGIAAMGSIMGYSSPAGAILTSNSTDSSLYLTTIQNSWFSSMSNFGAMIGCPIAGFSIYFLGRRGTIIYSTIPLVIGWIIIMFSQNFEMLVIGRFITGIYCSLISTAVPTYTAEYSSPHIRGKLGILFQVMGSIGVTIVYILGGIVSIVSVGLQQCALFCLASVHS
;
A
#
# COMPACT_ATOMS: atom_id res chain seq x y z
N MET A 1 20.67 32.37 19.47
CA MET A 1 19.25 32.37 19.01
C MET A 1 19.10 31.85 17.57
N LYS A 2 19.91 32.31 16.59
CA LYS A 2 19.85 31.85 15.17
C LYS A 2 20.27 30.40 14.94
N GLU A 3 21.13 29.83 15.76
CA GLU A 3 21.61 28.45 15.65
C GLU A 3 20.54 27.45 16.09
N ASN A 4 19.80 27.77 17.15
CA ASN A 4 18.68 26.92 17.60
C ASN A 4 17.55 26.87 16.54
N HIS A 5 17.30 27.94 15.80
CA HIS A 5 16.32 27.93 14.71
C HIS A 5 16.76 27.07 13.53
N LYS A 6 18.06 27.03 13.20
CA LYS A 6 18.58 26.13 12.15
C LYS A 6 18.43 24.66 12.54
N VAL A 7 18.79 24.31 13.76
CA VAL A 7 18.65 22.95 14.30
C VAL A 7 17.19 22.51 14.32
N ILE A 8 16.29 23.38 14.79
CA ILE A 8 14.84 23.11 14.80
C ILE A 8 14.31 22.90 13.37
N ASN A 9 14.71 23.74 12.41
CA ASN A 9 14.28 23.61 11.02
C ASN A 9 14.85 22.34 10.35
N GLN A 10 16.06 21.94 10.66
CA GLN A 10 16.64 20.66 10.19
C GLN A 10 15.88 19.44 10.77
N TYR A 11 15.53 19.49 12.05
CA TYR A 11 14.69 18.44 12.67
C TYR A 11 13.29 18.39 12.05
N PHE A 12 12.68 19.54 11.80
CA PHE A 12 11.37 19.59 11.12
C PHE A 12 11.45 19.08 9.67
N ALA A 13 12.49 19.42 8.93
CA ALA A 13 12.71 18.94 7.57
C ALA A 13 12.92 17.42 7.55
N ALA A 14 13.77 16.88 8.42
CA ALA A 14 14.00 15.43 8.52
C ALA A 14 12.72 14.67 8.93
N ILE A 15 11.97 15.18 9.89
CA ILE A 15 10.68 14.60 10.31
C ILE A 15 9.67 14.64 9.15
N SER A 16 9.61 15.75 8.40
CA SER A 16 8.67 15.87 7.27
C SER A 16 9.01 14.93 6.12
N GLU A 17 10.28 14.71 5.81
CA GLU A 17 10.69 13.74 4.78
C GLU A 17 10.35 12.30 5.17
N HIS A 18 10.70 11.89 6.38
CA HIS A 18 10.36 10.54 6.88
C HIS A 18 8.86 10.33 7.00
N PHE A 19 8.14 11.38 7.35
CA PHE A 19 6.69 11.37 7.42
C PHE A 19 6.05 11.26 6.04
N PHE A 20 6.56 11.97 5.03
CA PHE A 20 6.08 11.90 3.66
C PHE A 20 6.26 10.48 3.08
N LYS A 21 7.39 9.84 3.33
CA LYS A 21 7.67 8.44 2.92
C LYS A 21 6.70 7.44 3.56
N ALA A 22 6.50 7.55 4.86
CA ALA A 22 5.54 6.72 5.58
C ALA A 22 4.11 6.91 5.04
N THR A 23 3.73 8.14 4.74
CA THR A 23 2.42 8.53 4.22
C THR A 23 2.16 7.97 2.82
N THR A 24 3.17 7.93 1.96
CA THR A 24 3.07 7.32 0.62
C THR A 24 2.82 5.82 0.70
N GLY A 25 3.45 5.12 1.65
CA GLY A 25 3.18 3.69 1.90
C GLY A 25 1.73 3.42 2.29
N ILE A 26 1.14 4.32 3.08
CA ILE A 26 -0.28 4.22 3.48
C ILE A 26 -1.21 4.48 2.30
N ALA A 27 -0.91 5.46 1.47
CA ALA A 27 -1.69 5.72 0.25
C ALA A 27 -1.65 4.52 -0.70
N ALA A 28 -0.50 3.85 -0.85
CA ALA A 28 -0.38 2.61 -1.61
C ALA A 28 -1.20 1.47 -0.98
N MET A 29 -1.21 1.33 0.34
CA MET A 29 -2.07 0.37 1.05
C MET A 29 -3.56 0.65 0.78
N GLY A 30 -3.98 1.91 0.88
CA GLY A 30 -5.35 2.33 0.57
C GLY A 30 -5.74 1.98 -0.87
N SER A 31 -4.84 2.21 -1.82
CA SER A 31 -5.08 1.87 -3.22
C SER A 31 -5.23 0.36 -3.44
N ILE A 32 -4.46 -0.49 -2.77
CA ILE A 32 -4.60 -1.95 -2.85
C ILE A 32 -5.99 -2.39 -2.35
N MET A 33 -6.45 -1.81 -1.25
CA MET A 33 -7.78 -2.09 -0.70
C MET A 33 -8.89 -1.63 -1.65
N GLY A 34 -8.77 -0.43 -2.22
CA GLY A 34 -9.72 0.13 -3.17
C GLY A 34 -9.78 -0.58 -4.52
N TYR A 35 -8.67 -1.18 -4.98
CA TYR A 35 -8.56 -1.82 -6.29
C TYR A 35 -9.54 -2.98 -6.50
N SER A 36 -9.96 -3.67 -5.46
CA SER A 36 -10.87 -4.82 -5.55
C SER A 36 -12.20 -4.48 -6.23
N SER A 37 -12.72 -3.27 -6.03
CA SER A 37 -14.01 -2.86 -6.56
C SER A 37 -13.99 -2.58 -8.08
N PRO A 38 -13.16 -1.65 -8.61
CA PRO A 38 -13.14 -1.40 -10.04
C PRO A 38 -12.61 -2.62 -10.82
N ALA A 39 -11.62 -3.35 -10.31
CA ALA A 39 -11.13 -4.55 -10.96
C ALA A 39 -12.20 -5.64 -11.03
N GLY A 40 -12.94 -5.87 -9.93
CA GLY A 40 -14.02 -6.83 -9.90
C GLY A 40 -15.13 -6.48 -10.90
N ALA A 41 -15.51 -5.21 -11.01
CA ALA A 41 -16.51 -4.77 -11.96
C ALA A 41 -16.10 -5.02 -13.43
N ILE A 42 -14.85 -4.75 -13.78
CA ILE A 42 -14.31 -4.98 -15.13
C ILE A 42 -14.18 -6.47 -15.44
N LEU A 43 -13.68 -7.27 -14.50
CA LEU A 43 -13.48 -8.71 -14.67
C LEU A 43 -14.79 -9.52 -14.72
N THR A 44 -15.88 -8.98 -14.19
CA THR A 44 -17.23 -9.59 -14.28
C THR A 44 -18.08 -9.00 -15.40
N SER A 45 -17.69 -7.88 -15.98
CA SER A 45 -18.40 -7.31 -17.14
C SER A 45 -18.07 -8.11 -18.40
N ASN A 46 -19.13 -8.47 -19.15
CA ASN A 46 -19.06 -9.25 -20.41
C ASN A 46 -18.55 -8.39 -21.59
N SER A 47 -17.56 -7.53 -21.39
CA SER A 47 -16.94 -6.75 -22.45
C SER A 47 -15.99 -7.63 -23.25
N THR A 48 -16.18 -7.65 -24.54
CA THR A 48 -15.58 -8.50 -25.58
C THR A 48 -14.04 -8.46 -25.64
N ASP A 49 -13.40 -7.59 -24.88
CA ASP A 49 -11.95 -7.33 -24.92
C ASP A 49 -11.15 -7.89 -23.72
N SER A 50 -11.81 -8.46 -22.71
CA SER A 50 -11.08 -9.03 -21.57
C SER A 50 -10.87 -10.54 -21.78
N SER A 51 -9.62 -10.93 -21.95
CA SER A 51 -9.19 -12.33 -22.06
C SER A 51 -9.43 -13.16 -20.77
N LEU A 52 -9.82 -12.52 -19.69
CA LEU A 52 -10.05 -13.13 -18.39
C LEU A 52 -11.43 -12.73 -17.85
N TYR A 53 -12.40 -13.66 -17.93
CA TYR A 53 -13.73 -13.51 -17.34
C TYR A 53 -13.82 -14.25 -16.01
N LEU A 54 -14.19 -13.55 -14.95
CA LEU A 54 -14.37 -14.13 -13.62
C LEU A 54 -15.86 -14.33 -13.31
N THR A 55 -16.18 -15.50 -12.78
CA THR A 55 -17.50 -15.73 -12.18
C THR A 55 -17.65 -14.93 -10.88
N THR A 56 -18.88 -14.67 -10.45
CA THR A 56 -19.15 -13.93 -9.20
C THR A 56 -18.45 -14.58 -7.99
N ILE A 57 -18.38 -15.92 -7.96
CA ILE A 57 -17.69 -16.66 -6.89
C ILE A 57 -16.18 -16.40 -6.94
N GLN A 58 -15.56 -16.44 -8.12
CA GLN A 58 -14.14 -16.14 -8.31
C GLN A 58 -13.80 -14.70 -7.94
N ASN A 59 -14.65 -13.74 -8.25
CA ASN A 59 -14.47 -12.35 -7.84
C ASN A 59 -14.53 -12.19 -6.31
N SER A 60 -15.38 -12.94 -5.61
CA SER A 60 -15.42 -12.96 -4.15
C SER A 60 -14.11 -13.51 -3.57
N TRP A 61 -13.58 -14.58 -4.13
CA TRP A 61 -12.27 -15.13 -3.75
C TRP A 61 -11.13 -14.13 -4.01
N PHE A 62 -11.11 -13.51 -5.17
CA PHE A 62 -10.13 -12.47 -5.53
C PHE A 62 -10.10 -11.31 -4.52
N SER A 63 -11.27 -10.84 -4.09
CA SER A 63 -11.38 -9.76 -3.11
C SER A 63 -10.97 -10.21 -1.69
N SER A 64 -11.30 -11.44 -1.30
CA SER A 64 -11.03 -11.98 0.04
C SER A 64 -9.56 -12.37 0.24
N MET A 65 -8.85 -12.79 -0.81
CA MET A 65 -7.46 -13.27 -0.71
C MET A 65 -6.49 -12.21 -0.19
N SER A 66 -6.75 -10.94 -0.46
CA SER A 66 -5.99 -9.82 0.12
C SER A 66 -6.06 -9.82 1.66
N ASN A 67 -7.23 -10.11 2.24
CA ASN A 67 -7.41 -10.18 3.69
C ASN A 67 -6.74 -11.43 4.28
N PHE A 68 -6.77 -12.56 3.58
CA PHE A 68 -6.02 -13.76 3.98
C PHE A 68 -4.51 -13.51 3.99
N GLY A 69 -3.99 -12.82 2.97
CA GLY A 69 -2.59 -12.39 2.92
C GLY A 69 -2.24 -11.48 4.11
N ALA A 70 -3.11 -10.54 4.46
CA ALA A 70 -2.91 -9.67 5.60
C ALA A 70 -2.92 -10.43 6.93
N MET A 71 -3.80 -11.42 7.10
CA MET A 71 -3.86 -12.25 8.30
C MET A 71 -2.53 -13.00 8.54
N ILE A 72 -1.96 -13.61 7.51
CA ILE A 72 -0.65 -14.29 7.60
C ILE A 72 0.49 -13.28 7.70
N GLY A 73 0.36 -12.13 7.08
CA GLY A 73 1.34 -11.05 7.13
C GLY A 73 1.48 -10.40 8.52
N CYS A 74 0.45 -10.41 9.38
CA CYS A 74 0.52 -9.82 10.73
C CYS A 74 1.64 -10.41 11.60
N PRO A 75 1.77 -11.72 11.79
CA PRO A 75 2.91 -12.29 12.52
C PRO A 75 4.25 -12.01 11.84
N ILE A 76 4.29 -12.04 10.49
CA ILE A 76 5.50 -11.68 9.73
C ILE A 76 5.90 -10.23 9.98
N ALA A 77 4.94 -9.32 10.09
CA ALA A 77 5.19 -7.92 10.42
C ALA A 77 5.82 -7.76 11.81
N GLY A 78 5.32 -8.49 12.81
CA GLY A 78 5.90 -8.50 14.15
C GLY A 78 7.36 -8.98 14.15
N PHE A 79 7.65 -10.09 13.49
CA PHE A 79 9.02 -10.60 13.33
C PHE A 79 9.91 -9.64 12.55
N SER A 80 9.41 -9.06 11.47
CA SER A 80 10.17 -8.10 10.66
C SER A 80 10.56 -6.86 11.48
N ILE A 81 9.65 -6.33 12.29
CA ILE A 81 9.93 -5.19 13.15
C ILE A 81 10.99 -5.55 14.21
N TYR A 82 10.96 -6.77 14.74
CA TYR A 82 11.92 -7.23 15.72
C TYR A 82 13.34 -7.35 15.14
N PHE A 83 13.52 -7.95 13.95
CA PHE A 83 14.82 -8.22 13.35
C PHE A 83 15.39 -7.05 12.53
N LEU A 84 14.56 -6.40 11.71
CA LEU A 84 14.99 -5.32 10.81
C LEU A 84 14.77 -3.92 11.38
N GLY A 85 14.03 -3.83 12.49
CA GLY A 85 13.55 -2.55 13.01
C GLY A 85 12.42 -1.97 12.17
N ARG A 86 11.78 -0.91 12.67
CA ARG A 86 10.60 -0.30 12.03
C ARG A 86 10.91 0.28 10.66
N ARG A 87 12.04 0.99 10.56
CA ARG A 87 12.49 1.63 9.31
C ARG A 87 12.86 0.58 8.25
N GLY A 88 13.57 -0.46 8.65
CA GLY A 88 13.92 -1.59 7.78
C GLY A 88 12.66 -2.28 7.25
N THR A 89 11.67 -2.55 8.10
CA THR A 89 10.42 -3.19 7.70
C THR A 89 9.67 -2.40 6.63
N ILE A 90 9.63 -1.06 6.74
CA ILE A 90 8.98 -0.20 5.73
C ILE A 90 9.70 -0.31 4.37
N ILE A 91 11.03 -0.31 4.36
CA ILE A 91 11.82 -0.43 3.12
C ILE A 91 11.65 -1.83 2.50
N TYR A 92 11.81 -2.89 3.29
CA TYR A 92 11.69 -4.26 2.79
C TYR A 92 10.26 -4.64 2.38
N SER A 93 9.23 -3.98 2.92
CA SER A 93 7.85 -4.20 2.49
C SER A 93 7.60 -3.82 1.03
N THR A 94 8.46 -3.00 0.42
CA THR A 94 8.38 -2.67 -1.01
C THR A 94 8.55 -3.91 -1.90
N ILE A 95 9.33 -4.90 -1.47
CA ILE A 95 9.60 -6.12 -2.25
C ILE A 95 8.30 -6.91 -2.53
N PRO A 96 7.50 -7.32 -1.52
CA PRO A 96 6.25 -8.01 -1.78
C PRO A 96 5.24 -7.15 -2.55
N LEU A 97 5.25 -5.84 -2.39
CA LEU A 97 4.40 -4.95 -3.18
C LEU A 97 4.70 -5.05 -4.68
N VAL A 98 5.97 -4.86 -5.05
CA VAL A 98 6.40 -4.90 -6.47
C VAL A 98 6.15 -6.28 -7.07
N ILE A 99 6.51 -7.35 -6.37
CA ILE A 99 6.28 -8.73 -6.84
C ILE A 99 4.79 -8.99 -7.03
N GLY A 100 3.95 -8.60 -6.08
CA GLY A 100 2.51 -8.79 -6.16
C GLY A 100 1.88 -8.07 -7.36
N TRP A 101 2.29 -6.83 -7.63
CA TRP A 101 1.81 -6.09 -8.78
C TRP A 101 2.31 -6.66 -10.12
N ILE A 102 3.56 -7.08 -10.22
CA ILE A 102 4.09 -7.75 -11.42
C ILE A 102 3.27 -9.00 -11.74
N ILE A 103 2.97 -9.84 -10.73
CA ILE A 103 2.16 -11.04 -10.92
C ILE A 103 0.74 -10.68 -11.39
N ILE A 104 0.12 -9.66 -10.81
CA ILE A 104 -1.23 -9.21 -11.22
C ILE A 104 -1.21 -8.67 -12.66
N MET A 105 -0.20 -7.92 -13.06
CA MET A 105 -0.09 -7.36 -14.42
C MET A 105 0.08 -8.43 -15.49
N PHE A 106 0.86 -9.47 -15.23
CA PHE A 106 1.10 -10.57 -16.16
C PHE A 106 0.12 -11.73 -15.97
N SER A 107 -0.95 -11.53 -15.18
CA SER A 107 -1.90 -12.60 -14.91
C SER A 107 -2.72 -12.96 -16.16
N GLN A 108 -2.58 -14.20 -16.60
CA GLN A 108 -3.39 -14.81 -17.66
C GLN A 108 -4.44 -15.79 -17.09
N ASN A 109 -4.27 -16.19 -15.82
CA ASN A 109 -5.12 -17.13 -15.14
C ASN A 109 -5.64 -16.57 -13.82
N PHE A 110 -6.80 -17.06 -13.39
CA PHE A 110 -7.38 -16.72 -12.10
C PHE A 110 -6.44 -16.99 -10.92
N GLU A 111 -5.71 -18.10 -10.95
CA GLU A 111 -4.79 -18.48 -9.87
C GLU A 111 -3.65 -17.45 -9.68
N MET A 112 -3.10 -16.91 -10.77
CA MET A 112 -2.08 -15.88 -10.72
C MET A 112 -2.62 -14.59 -10.08
N LEU A 113 -3.84 -14.20 -10.42
CA LEU A 113 -4.53 -13.07 -9.80
C LEU A 113 -4.67 -13.23 -8.28
N VAL A 114 -5.07 -14.42 -7.84
CA VAL A 114 -5.25 -14.76 -6.42
C VAL A 114 -3.92 -14.72 -5.67
N ILE A 115 -2.85 -15.29 -6.26
CA ILE A 115 -1.50 -15.26 -5.67
C ILE A 115 -0.99 -13.81 -5.56
N GLY A 116 -1.14 -13.00 -6.59
CA GLY A 116 -0.74 -11.60 -6.55
C GLY A 116 -1.48 -10.82 -5.46
N ARG A 117 -2.77 -11.08 -5.28
CA ARG A 117 -3.58 -10.50 -4.21
C ARG A 117 -3.15 -10.93 -2.81
N PHE A 118 -2.79 -12.19 -2.66
CA PHE A 118 -2.26 -12.71 -1.40
C PHE A 118 -0.96 -12.00 -1.02
N ILE A 119 -0.03 -11.83 -1.96
CA ILE A 119 1.26 -11.16 -1.73
C ILE A 119 1.06 -9.66 -1.41
N THR A 120 0.17 -8.97 -2.13
CA THR A 120 -0.15 -7.57 -1.81
C THR A 120 -0.85 -7.41 -0.46
N GLY A 121 -1.59 -8.43 -0.01
CA GLY A 121 -2.16 -8.50 1.34
C GLY A 121 -1.09 -8.56 2.43
N ILE A 122 -0.01 -9.32 2.22
CA ILE A 122 1.15 -9.34 3.15
C ILE A 122 1.76 -7.95 3.26
N TYR A 123 1.95 -7.25 2.15
CA TYR A 123 2.41 -5.86 2.18
C TYR A 123 1.51 -4.96 3.03
N CYS A 124 0.19 -5.06 2.86
CA CYS A 124 -0.77 -4.25 3.63
C CYS A 124 -0.58 -4.42 5.14
N SER A 125 -0.36 -5.64 5.62
CA SER A 125 -0.14 -5.89 7.04
C SER A 125 1.20 -5.37 7.54
N LEU A 126 2.27 -5.48 6.74
CA LEU A 126 3.58 -4.93 7.07
C LEU A 126 3.50 -3.41 7.28
N ILE A 127 2.89 -2.69 6.36
CA ILE A 127 2.74 -1.24 6.43
C ILE A 127 1.78 -0.81 7.54
N SER A 128 0.64 -1.48 7.68
CA SER A 128 -0.36 -1.13 8.71
C SER A 128 0.17 -1.29 10.14
N THR A 129 1.16 -2.14 10.34
CA THR A 129 1.80 -2.35 11.64
C THR A 129 3.03 -1.46 11.81
N ALA A 130 3.90 -1.37 10.81
CA ALA A 130 5.18 -0.67 10.90
C ALA A 130 5.01 0.85 10.97
N VAL A 131 4.13 1.44 10.15
CA VAL A 131 4.00 2.90 10.04
C VAL A 131 3.39 3.55 11.30
N PRO A 132 2.28 3.06 11.89
CA PRO A 132 1.77 3.63 13.12
C PRO A 132 2.74 3.48 14.29
N THR A 133 3.44 2.33 14.38
CA THR A 133 4.43 2.08 15.42
C THR A 133 5.61 3.04 15.30
N TYR A 134 6.15 3.21 14.08
CA TYR A 134 7.20 4.17 13.79
C TYR A 134 6.78 5.60 14.15
N THR A 135 5.58 6.00 13.71
CA THR A 135 5.03 7.32 13.96
C THR A 135 4.80 7.58 15.45
N ALA A 136 4.30 6.59 16.20
CA ALA A 136 4.04 6.72 17.63
C ALA A 136 5.33 6.90 18.46
N GLU A 137 6.44 6.31 18.03
CA GLU A 137 7.72 6.42 18.75
C GLU A 137 8.46 7.72 18.47
N TYR A 138 8.42 8.20 17.23
CA TYR A 138 9.10 9.45 16.85
C TYR A 138 8.29 10.70 17.14
N SER A 139 7.00 10.58 17.51
CA SER A 139 6.11 11.71 17.73
C SER A 139 6.00 12.11 19.18
N SER A 140 6.01 13.42 19.44
CA SER A 140 5.66 13.98 20.74
C SER A 140 4.21 13.61 21.12
N PRO A 141 3.89 13.38 22.42
CA PRO A 141 2.53 13.00 22.88
C PRO A 141 1.42 13.89 22.36
N HIS A 142 1.66 15.19 22.25
CA HIS A 142 0.69 16.17 21.75
C HIS A 142 0.32 16.04 20.27
N ILE A 143 1.19 15.39 19.46
CA ILE A 143 1.04 15.32 18.01
C ILE A 143 0.56 13.93 17.55
N ARG A 144 0.69 12.90 18.39
CA ARG A 144 0.34 11.50 18.05
C ARG A 144 -1.08 11.35 17.50
N GLY A 145 -2.06 12.01 18.12
CA GLY A 145 -3.46 11.95 17.68
C GLY A 145 -3.65 12.56 16.27
N LYS A 146 -3.02 13.70 16.00
CA LYS A 146 -3.07 14.35 14.68
C LYS A 146 -2.44 13.48 13.59
N LEU A 147 -1.34 12.82 13.91
CA LEU A 147 -0.66 11.91 12.98
C LEU A 147 -1.48 10.65 12.69
N GLY A 148 -2.21 10.12 13.69
CA GLY A 148 -3.15 9.02 13.47
C GLY A 148 -4.30 9.38 12.53
N ILE A 149 -4.84 10.59 12.65
CA ILE A 149 -5.87 11.10 11.72
C ILE A 149 -5.29 11.23 10.31
N LEU A 150 -4.07 11.76 10.17
CA LEU A 150 -3.42 11.92 8.88
C LEU A 150 -3.16 10.58 8.19
N PHE A 151 -2.80 9.54 8.95
CA PHE A 151 -2.72 8.16 8.49
C PHE A 151 -4.03 7.72 7.82
N GLN A 152 -5.15 7.92 8.48
CA GLN A 152 -6.45 7.52 7.95
C GLN A 152 -6.85 8.32 6.70
N VAL A 153 -6.58 9.62 6.70
CA VAL A 153 -6.86 10.50 5.56
C VAL A 153 -6.05 10.08 4.33
N MET A 154 -4.77 9.77 4.49
CA MET A 154 -3.93 9.34 3.38
C MET A 154 -4.33 7.97 2.82
N GLY A 155 -4.75 7.04 3.67
CA GLY A 155 -5.37 5.78 3.23
C GLY A 155 -6.62 6.01 2.39
N SER A 156 -7.51 6.90 2.83
CA SER A 156 -8.73 7.27 2.11
C SER A 156 -8.45 7.95 0.77
N ILE A 157 -7.43 8.82 0.72
CA ILE A 157 -6.98 9.44 -0.54
C ILE A 157 -6.49 8.36 -1.51
N GLY A 158 -5.71 7.38 -1.05
CA GLY A 158 -5.27 6.24 -1.87
C GLY A 158 -6.44 5.46 -2.47
N VAL A 159 -7.46 5.16 -1.67
CA VAL A 159 -8.70 4.52 -2.14
C VAL A 159 -9.37 5.37 -3.21
N THR A 160 -9.57 6.67 -2.96
CA THR A 160 -10.26 7.60 -3.87
C THR A 160 -9.55 7.71 -5.22
N ILE A 161 -8.22 7.79 -5.22
CA ILE A 161 -7.42 7.85 -6.45
C ILE A 161 -7.68 6.60 -7.31
N VAL A 162 -7.71 5.42 -6.71
CA VAL A 162 -7.94 4.18 -7.46
C VAL A 162 -9.37 4.09 -8.00
N TYR A 163 -10.36 4.59 -7.28
CA TYR A 163 -11.73 4.64 -7.79
C TYR A 163 -11.87 5.56 -9.01
N ILE A 164 -11.23 6.73 -8.96
CA ILE A 164 -11.22 7.67 -10.10
C ILE A 164 -10.50 7.06 -11.31
N LEU A 165 -9.32 6.49 -11.09
CA LEU A 165 -8.51 5.89 -12.15
C LEU A 165 -9.14 4.60 -12.70
N GLY A 166 -9.72 3.77 -11.85
CA GLY A 166 -10.37 2.53 -12.25
C GLY A 166 -11.62 2.76 -13.12
N GLY A 167 -12.26 3.93 -13.02
CA GLY A 167 -13.37 4.33 -13.90
C GLY A 167 -12.94 4.82 -15.28
N ILE A 168 -11.66 5.22 -15.44
CA ILE A 168 -11.16 5.85 -16.67
C ILE A 168 -10.21 4.91 -17.44
N VAL A 169 -9.51 4.01 -16.72
CA VAL A 169 -8.33 3.33 -17.25
C VAL A 169 -8.37 1.82 -16.99
N SER A 170 -7.82 1.04 -17.92
CA SER A 170 -7.69 -0.42 -17.89
C SER A 170 -6.95 -0.93 -16.64
N ILE A 171 -7.25 -2.16 -16.19
CA ILE A 171 -6.67 -2.83 -15.00
C ILE A 171 -5.14 -2.76 -14.95
N VAL A 172 -4.48 -2.91 -16.10
CA VAL A 172 -3.01 -2.95 -16.24
C VAL A 172 -2.37 -1.61 -15.89
N SER A 173 -2.99 -0.51 -16.27
CA SER A 173 -2.43 0.84 -16.06
C SER A 173 -2.56 1.32 -14.62
N VAL A 174 -3.58 0.88 -13.88
CA VAL A 174 -3.69 1.16 -12.44
C VAL A 174 -2.55 0.47 -11.68
N GLY A 175 -2.17 -0.76 -12.04
CA GLY A 175 -1.03 -1.48 -11.49
C GLY A 175 0.30 -0.80 -11.78
N LEU A 176 0.54 -0.39 -13.03
CA LEU A 176 1.74 0.34 -13.45
C LEU A 176 1.92 1.65 -12.69
N GLN A 177 0.85 2.40 -12.53
CA GLN A 177 0.87 3.70 -11.87
C GLN A 177 1.15 3.56 -10.37
N GLN A 178 0.67 2.50 -9.73
CA GLN A 178 0.99 2.21 -8.33
C GLN A 178 2.44 1.77 -8.14
N CYS A 179 2.98 0.92 -9.01
CA CYS A 179 4.41 0.58 -9.00
C CYS A 179 5.26 1.83 -9.21
N ALA A 180 4.91 2.70 -10.15
CA ALA A 180 5.66 3.91 -10.44
C ALA A 180 5.65 4.91 -9.27
N LEU A 181 4.51 5.16 -8.66
CA LEU A 181 4.39 6.05 -7.49
C LEU A 181 5.22 5.54 -6.31
N PHE A 182 5.24 4.22 -6.09
CA PHE A 182 5.98 3.66 -4.97
C PHE A 182 7.48 3.53 -5.25
N CYS A 183 7.87 3.19 -6.48
CA CYS A 183 9.28 3.23 -6.89
C CYS A 183 9.87 4.64 -6.77
N LEU A 184 9.13 5.68 -7.16
CA LEU A 184 9.54 7.06 -6.97
C LEU A 184 9.70 7.43 -5.49
N ALA A 185 8.82 6.95 -4.62
CA ALA A 185 8.90 7.19 -3.18
C ALA A 185 10.04 6.41 -2.51
N SER A 186 10.37 5.20 -3.00
CA SER A 186 11.46 4.38 -2.43
C SER A 186 12.84 4.75 -2.96
N VAL A 187 12.95 5.28 -4.18
CA VAL A 187 14.23 5.74 -4.78
C VAL A 187 14.74 7.03 -4.10
N HIS A 188 13.85 7.84 -3.54
CA HIS A 188 14.21 9.03 -2.75
C HIS A 188 14.52 8.72 -1.27
N SER A 189 14.64 7.45 -0.86
CA SER A 189 15.06 7.03 0.49
C SER A 189 16.51 6.72 0.59
#